data_3c346418b66eeffc9eee20d6ba4c31ce
#
_entry.id   3c346418b66eeffc9eee20d6ba4c31ce
#
_cell.length_a   1.000
_cell.length_b   1.000
_cell.length_c   1.000
_cell.angle_alpha   90.00
_cell.angle_beta   90.00
_cell.angle_gamma   90.00
#
_symmetry.space_group_name_H-M   'P 1'
#
loop_
_entity.id
_entity.type
_entity.pdbx_description
1 polymer ?
#
loop_
_entity_poly.entity_id
_entity_poly.type
_entity_poly.pdbx_seq_one_letter_code
_entity_poly.pdbx_strand_id
1 'polypeptide(L)'
;NEAKRLGGVNDSISAVSPTASQRNAAEGSQADAASKSEELSKTAPATASPSQLHAVAGTVLLDDKVKALASPEDTVFIYARPASGSKMPVAFTKVKVKDLPYNFELNETMRMAMGAETLASTKTVIVGARISKTGNFMPQAGDLEGEMPQPVEVGDRGLVVTITTERK
;
A
#
# COMPACT_ATOMS: atom_id res chain seq x y z
N ASN A 1 57.88 -22.62 -26.50
CA ASN A 1 57.34 -22.51 -26.47
C ASN A 1 56.32 -22.00 -27.05
N GLU A 2 55.68 -21.91 -27.41
CA GLU A 2 54.79 -21.54 -27.87
C GLU A 2 53.57 -21.48 -27.92
N ALA A 3 53.08 -21.14 -27.96
CA ALA A 3 52.01 -21.07 -27.93
C ALA A 3 51.08 -20.64 -28.69
N LYS A 4 50.82 -20.69 -29.19
CA LYS A 4 49.94 -20.37 -29.82
C LYS A 4 48.81 -20.25 -29.94
N ARG A 5 48.19 -20.07 -30.11
CA ARG A 5 47.11 -19.93 -30.30
C ARG A 5 46.28 -19.66 -30.79
N LEU A 6 45.65 -19.51 -31.13
CA LEU A 6 44.81 -19.27 -31.55
C LEU A 6 43.79 -19.04 -31.84
N GLY A 7 43.32 -18.78 -32.01
CA GLY A 7 42.42 -18.63 -32.42
C GLY A 7 41.32 -18.50 -32.54
N GLY A 8 40.75 -18.36 -32.50
CA GLY A 8 39.74 -18.34 -32.59
C GLY A 8 38.78 -17.77 -33.07
N VAL A 9 38.47 -17.56 -33.44
CA VAL A 9 37.60 -17.07 -34.00
C VAL A 9 36.43 -17.13 -34.13
N ASN A 10 35.80 -16.95 -34.00
CA ASN A 10 34.67 -16.98 -34.10
C ASN A 10 33.81 -16.40 -34.82
N ASP A 11 33.58 -16.32 -35.24
CA ASP A 11 32.75 -15.86 -35.89
C ASP A 11 31.59 -15.85 -35.92
N SER A 12 31.08 -15.83 -35.86
CA SER A 12 30.02 -15.83 -35.91
C SER A 12 29.10 -15.32 -36.23
N ILE A 13 28.74 -15.12 -36.48
CA ILE A 13 27.88 -14.69 -36.65
C ILE A 13 26.91 -14.46 -37.14
N SER A 14 26.45 -14.45 -37.26
CA SER A 14 25.57 -14.27 -37.68
C SER A 14 24.58 -13.89 -37.81
N ALA A 15 24.16 -13.61 -37.71
CA ALA A 15 23.30 -13.20 -37.80
C ALA A 15 22.32 -12.96 -38.37
N VAL A 16 21.86 -12.98 -38.62
CA VAL A 16 20.90 -12.83 -39.14
C VAL A 16 19.84 -12.37 -39.18
N SER A 17 19.41 -11.91 -39.05
CA SER A 17 18.41 -11.47 -39.09
C SER A 17 17.44 -11.35 -39.67
N PRO A 18 16.81 -11.42 -39.75
CA PRO A 18 15.85 -11.36 -40.13
C PRO A 18 14.96 -10.73 -40.60
N THR A 19 14.67 -10.50 -40.88
CA THR A 19 13.85 -10.03 -41.43
C THR A 19 12.74 -9.85 -41.34
N ALA A 20 12.33 -9.74 -40.99
CA ALA A 20 11.30 -9.54 -40.86
C ALA A 20 10.44 -9.05 -41.49
N SER A 21 10.28 -8.96 -41.84
CA SER A 21 9.40 -8.64 -42.44
C SER A 21 8.36 -8.23 -42.18
N GLN A 22 8.12 -7.84 -41.77
CA GLN A 22 7.14 -7.49 -41.50
C GLN A 22 6.30 -6.88 -42.21
N ARG A 23 5.99 -6.83 -42.76
CA ARG A 23 5.16 -6.34 -43.40
C ARG A 23 4.04 -6.24 -43.05
N ASN A 24 3.59 -5.94 -42.53
CA ASN A 24 2.46 -5.89 -42.20
C ASN A 24 1.66 -4.99 -42.39
N ALA A 25 1.47 -4.60 -42.61
CA ALA A 25 0.69 -3.94 -42.84
C ALA A 25 -0.27 -3.48 -42.50
N ALA A 26 -0.68 -3.42 -42.23
CA ALA A 26 -1.59 -3.04 -41.80
C ALA A 26 -2.46 -2.31 -42.31
N GLU A 27 -2.77 -2.09 -42.76
CA GLU A 27 -3.64 -1.42 -43.17
C GLU A 27 -4.69 -1.38 -42.57
N GLY A 28 -5.08 -1.01 -42.05
CA GLY A 28 -6.03 -1.06 -41.49
C GLY A 28 -6.71 -0.26 -41.02
N SER A 29 -6.69 0.31 -40.77
CA SER A 29 -7.35 1.05 -40.33
C SER A 29 -8.28 1.35 -39.80
N GLN A 30 -8.75 1.53 -39.51
CA GLN A 30 -9.62 1.93 -39.02
C GLN A 30 -10.09 2.31 -38.14
N ALA A 31 -10.12 2.53 -37.54
CA ALA A 31 -10.49 2.97 -36.78
C ALA A 31 -11.41 3.41 -36.25
N ASP A 32 -11.91 3.75 -36.06
CA ASP A 32 -12.90 4.19 -35.64
C ASP A 32 -13.24 4.01 -34.53
N ALA A 33 -13.15 4.10 -33.85
CA ALA A 33 -13.47 3.96 -32.82
C ALA A 33 -14.08 4.40 -32.01
N ALA A 34 -14.25 4.91 -31.65
CA ALA A 34 -15.01 5.36 -30.94
C ALA A 34 -15.31 5.05 -29.82
N SER A 35 -15.39 4.85 -29.31
CA SER A 35 -15.75 4.64 -28.33
C SER A 35 -16.05 4.67 -27.30
N LYS A 36 -16.27 5.04 -26.49
CA LYS A 36 -16.86 5.11 -25.52
C LYS A 36 -16.91 4.09 -24.82
N SER A 37 -16.36 3.85 -24.23
CA SER A 37 -16.41 2.93 -23.53
C SER A 37 -16.38 3.06 -22.34
N GLU A 38 -17.14 3.00 -21.75
CA GLU A 38 -17.28 2.95 -20.56
C GLU A 38 -16.85 1.89 -20.04
N GLU A 39 -16.11 1.60 -19.60
CA GLU A 39 -15.63 0.81 -19.05
C GLU A 39 -15.82 0.39 -17.91
N LEU A 40 -16.21 -0.25 -17.53
CA LEU A 40 -16.38 -0.89 -16.52
C LEU A 40 -15.31 -1.59 -16.19
N SER A 41 -14.56 -1.17 -15.52
CA SER A 41 -13.59 -1.88 -15.07
C SER A 41 -13.96 -2.87 -14.24
N LYS A 42 -14.18 -3.90 -14.60
CA LYS A 42 -14.34 -4.87 -13.86
C LYS A 42 -13.12 -5.24 -13.38
N THR A 43 -12.75 -4.91 -12.40
CA THR A 43 -11.65 -5.34 -11.79
C THR A 43 -11.65 -6.74 -11.66
N ALA A 44 -10.88 -7.35 -12.28
CA ALA A 44 -10.67 -8.72 -12.07
C ALA A 44 -10.12 -8.88 -10.70
N PRO A 45 -10.45 -9.85 -10.02
CA PRO A 45 -9.90 -10.08 -8.74
C PRO A 45 -8.46 -10.37 -8.98
N ALA A 46 -7.67 -9.49 -8.58
CA ALA A 46 -6.27 -9.74 -8.60
C ALA A 46 -6.06 -10.94 -7.72
N THR A 47 -5.36 -11.87 -8.21
CA THR A 47 -4.97 -13.00 -7.42
C THR A 47 -4.21 -12.43 -6.25
N ALA A 48 -4.81 -12.47 -5.12
CA ALA A 48 -4.19 -11.90 -3.95
C ALA A 48 -2.92 -12.66 -3.66
N SER A 49 -1.84 -11.96 -3.61
CA SER A 49 -0.60 -12.54 -3.15
C SER A 49 -0.80 -13.03 -1.71
N PRO A 50 -0.14 -14.08 -1.31
CA PRO A 50 -0.29 -14.60 0.06
C PRO A 50 -0.15 -13.53 1.14
N SER A 51 0.64 -12.53 0.87
CA SER A 51 0.80 -11.43 1.83
C SER A 51 -0.44 -10.59 1.99
N GLN A 52 -1.38 -10.68 1.05
CA GLN A 52 -2.61 -9.90 1.13
C GLN A 52 -3.72 -10.60 1.91
N LEU A 53 -3.52 -11.86 2.25
CA LEU A 53 -4.49 -12.60 3.03
C LEU A 53 -4.55 -12.10 4.48
N HIS A 54 -3.45 -11.53 4.94
CA HIS A 54 -3.40 -10.99 6.30
C HIS A 54 -3.09 -9.48 6.22
N ALA A 55 -3.97 -8.77 5.57
CA ALA A 55 -3.84 -7.32 5.42
C ALA A 55 -5.18 -6.67 5.75
N VAL A 56 -5.10 -5.46 6.27
CA VAL A 56 -6.29 -4.67 6.56
C VAL A 56 -6.15 -3.39 5.76
N ALA A 57 -7.16 -3.04 5.00
CA ALA A 57 -7.09 -1.89 4.12
C ALA A 57 -8.27 -0.96 4.29
N GLY A 58 -8.05 0.31 4.12
CA GLY A 58 -9.10 1.30 4.25
C GLY A 58 -8.64 2.70 3.93
N THR A 59 -9.42 3.68 4.35
CA THR A 59 -9.14 5.08 4.13
C THR A 59 -9.12 5.83 5.47
N VAL A 60 -8.14 6.69 5.64
CA VAL A 60 -8.09 7.59 6.81
C VAL A 60 -8.59 8.95 6.38
N LEU A 61 -9.53 9.46 7.15
CA LEU A 61 -10.10 10.79 6.95
C LEU A 61 -9.78 11.67 8.16
N LEU A 62 -9.76 12.96 7.92
CA LEU A 62 -9.57 13.94 8.97
C LEU A 62 -10.85 14.76 9.07
N ASP A 63 -11.46 14.76 10.25
CA ASP A 63 -12.69 15.51 10.49
C ASP A 63 -12.39 17.02 10.47
N ASP A 64 -13.28 17.79 9.90
CA ASP A 64 -13.12 19.24 9.80
C ASP A 64 -12.97 19.94 11.13
N LYS A 65 -13.52 19.35 12.18
CA LYS A 65 -13.43 19.95 13.52
C LYS A 65 -12.00 19.95 14.06
N VAL A 66 -11.24 18.95 13.74
CA VAL A 66 -9.86 18.83 14.21
C VAL A 66 -8.85 19.19 13.12
N LYS A 67 -9.32 19.41 11.91
CA LYS A 67 -8.45 19.77 10.79
C LYS A 67 -7.67 21.05 11.05
N ALA A 68 -8.29 22.01 11.71
CA ALA A 68 -7.64 23.27 12.03
C ALA A 68 -6.52 23.10 13.06
N LEU A 69 -6.52 21.99 13.79
CA LEU A 69 -5.52 21.73 14.81
C LEU A 69 -4.33 20.94 14.24
N ALA A 70 -4.44 20.45 13.03
CA ALA A 70 -3.42 19.65 12.38
C ALA A 70 -2.64 20.49 11.37
N SER A 71 -1.35 20.31 11.34
CA SER A 71 -0.51 20.94 10.31
C SER A 71 -0.27 19.96 9.18
N PRO A 72 -0.14 20.45 7.95
CA PRO A 72 0.09 19.54 6.80
C PRO A 72 1.36 18.69 6.92
N GLU A 73 2.32 19.16 7.71
CA GLU A 73 3.58 18.44 7.92
C GLU A 73 3.54 17.49 9.11
N ASP A 74 2.46 17.49 9.88
CA ASP A 74 2.33 16.57 11.00
C ASP A 74 2.31 15.12 10.50
N THR A 75 2.75 14.22 11.36
CA THR A 75 2.84 12.80 10.99
C THR A 75 1.60 12.05 11.42
N VAL A 76 0.98 11.37 10.49
CA VAL A 76 -0.16 10.50 10.75
C VAL A 76 0.35 9.08 10.89
N PHE A 77 0.10 8.48 12.03
CA PHE A 77 0.39 7.06 12.27
C PHE A 77 -0.92 6.28 12.11
N ILE A 78 -0.93 5.35 11.20
CA ILE A 78 -2.06 4.46 10.99
C ILE A 78 -1.62 3.11 11.52
N TYR A 79 -2.40 2.53 12.42
CA TYR A 79 -1.99 1.31 13.10
C TYR A 79 -3.16 0.35 13.27
N ALA A 80 -2.81 -0.93 13.38
CA ALA A 80 -3.76 -1.98 13.73
C ALA A 80 -3.26 -2.63 15.01
N ARG A 81 -4.12 -2.77 16.00
CA ARG A 81 -3.80 -3.45 17.24
C ARG A 81 -4.77 -4.60 17.48
N PRO A 82 -4.39 -5.64 18.20
CA PRO A 82 -5.30 -6.73 18.49
C PRO A 82 -6.54 -6.20 19.23
N ALA A 83 -7.70 -6.73 18.90
CA ALA A 83 -8.92 -6.35 19.57
C ALA A 83 -8.92 -6.84 21.04
N SER A 84 -8.17 -7.89 21.30
CA SER A 84 -8.03 -8.41 22.65
C SER A 84 -6.57 -8.73 22.90
N GLY A 85 -6.14 -8.53 24.09
CA GLY A 85 -4.75 -8.81 24.47
C GLY A 85 -3.90 -7.56 24.53
N SER A 86 -2.88 -7.52 23.71
CA SER A 86 -1.89 -6.45 23.75
C SER A 86 -2.45 -5.13 23.22
N LYS A 87 -2.06 -4.04 23.85
CA LYS A 87 -2.37 -2.71 23.35
C LYS A 87 -1.34 -2.25 22.35
N MET A 88 -0.33 -3.05 22.11
CA MET A 88 0.70 -2.69 21.12
C MET A 88 0.20 -3.01 19.72
N PRO A 89 0.46 -2.15 18.76
CA PRO A 89 0.04 -2.42 17.41
C PRO A 89 0.83 -3.56 16.79
N VAL A 90 0.15 -4.37 16.01
CA VAL A 90 0.78 -5.47 15.27
C VAL A 90 1.31 -5.00 13.93
N ALA A 91 0.76 -3.92 13.41
CA ALA A 91 1.23 -3.31 12.17
C ALA A 91 0.97 -1.81 12.20
N PHE A 92 1.81 -1.04 11.55
CA PHE A 92 1.59 0.39 11.43
C PHE A 92 2.29 0.96 10.19
N THR A 93 1.78 2.09 9.73
CA THR A 93 2.43 2.88 8.70
C THR A 93 2.35 4.35 9.07
N LYS A 94 3.12 5.19 8.41
CA LYS A 94 3.11 6.62 8.67
C LYS A 94 3.03 7.39 7.36
N VAL A 95 2.26 8.46 7.38
CA VAL A 95 2.09 9.36 6.24
C VAL A 95 2.01 10.78 6.78
N LYS A 96 1.84 11.75 5.92
CA LYS A 96 1.67 13.14 6.33
C LYS A 96 0.21 13.55 6.27
N VAL A 97 -0.16 14.56 7.06
CA VAL A 97 -1.53 15.12 7.05
C VAL A 97 -1.91 15.59 5.66
N LYS A 98 -0.97 16.16 4.92
CA LYS A 98 -1.23 16.65 3.57
C LYS A 98 -1.60 15.57 2.58
N ASP A 99 -1.31 14.31 2.91
CA ASP A 99 -1.63 13.17 2.07
C ASP A 99 -3.05 12.65 2.32
N LEU A 100 -3.76 13.21 3.29
CA LEU A 100 -5.13 12.81 3.60
C LEU A 100 -6.12 13.40 2.59
N PRO A 101 -7.15 12.68 2.23
CA PRO A 101 -7.47 11.33 2.67
C PRO A 101 -6.53 10.29 2.10
N TYR A 102 -6.12 9.35 2.91
CA TYR A 102 -5.11 8.38 2.54
C TYR A 102 -5.66 6.95 2.56
N ASN A 103 -5.44 6.24 1.47
CA ASN A 103 -5.81 4.84 1.41
C ASN A 103 -4.65 4.01 1.96
N PHE A 104 -4.89 3.34 3.05
CA PHE A 104 -3.86 2.54 3.70
C PHE A 104 -4.07 1.05 3.48
N GLU A 105 -2.98 0.32 3.56
CA GLU A 105 -3.01 -1.13 3.62
C GLU A 105 -1.96 -1.54 4.64
N LEU A 106 -2.39 -2.16 5.71
CA LEU A 106 -1.50 -2.68 6.75
C LEU A 106 -1.36 -4.18 6.53
N ASN A 107 -0.17 -4.64 6.31
CA ASN A 107 0.11 -6.05 6.06
C ASN A 107 1.28 -6.53 6.93
N GLU A 108 1.60 -7.81 6.82
CA GLU A 108 2.65 -8.42 7.62
C GLU A 108 4.02 -7.76 7.49
N THR A 109 4.29 -7.09 6.37
CA THR A 109 5.59 -6.45 6.18
C THR A 109 5.73 -5.17 7.00
N MET A 110 4.61 -4.62 7.46
CA MET A 110 4.57 -3.38 8.23
C MET A 110 4.49 -3.63 9.74
N ARG A 111 4.83 -4.84 10.17
CA ARG A 111 4.77 -5.18 11.59
C ARG A 111 5.84 -4.45 12.39
N MET A 112 5.56 -4.25 13.65
CA MET A 112 6.57 -3.72 14.56
C MET A 112 7.56 -4.83 14.91
N ALA A 113 8.83 -4.49 14.87
CA ALA A 113 9.89 -5.46 15.13
C ALA A 113 9.85 -6.04 16.54
N MET A 114 9.22 -5.35 17.45
CA MET A 114 9.23 -5.75 18.86
C MET A 114 7.96 -6.49 19.32
N GLY A 115 7.02 -6.71 18.42
CA GLY A 115 5.78 -7.38 18.80
C GLY A 115 5.86 -8.88 18.56
N ALA A 116 5.37 -9.63 19.51
CA ALA A 116 5.25 -11.08 19.35
C ALA A 116 4.04 -11.45 18.52
N GLU A 117 3.06 -10.56 18.45
CA GLU A 117 1.85 -10.80 17.68
C GLU A 117 1.96 -10.22 16.29
N THR A 118 1.35 -10.89 15.33
CA THR A 118 1.33 -10.46 13.94
C THR A 118 -0.10 -10.40 13.44
N LEU A 119 -0.33 -9.77 12.30
CA LEU A 119 -1.66 -9.77 11.69
C LEU A 119 -2.11 -11.21 11.42
N ALA A 120 -1.20 -12.08 11.00
CA ALA A 120 -1.53 -13.47 10.74
C ALA A 120 -1.94 -14.24 11.99
N SER A 121 -1.40 -13.86 13.16
CA SER A 121 -1.74 -14.53 14.41
C SER A 121 -2.97 -13.93 15.08
N THR A 122 -3.43 -12.77 14.60
CA THR A 122 -4.54 -12.04 15.18
C THR A 122 -5.75 -12.15 14.27
N LYS A 123 -6.88 -12.57 14.81
CA LYS A 123 -8.10 -12.69 14.00
C LYS A 123 -8.80 -11.36 13.82
N THR A 124 -8.85 -10.58 14.86
CA THR A 124 -9.56 -9.29 14.86
C THR A 124 -8.65 -8.19 15.37
N VAL A 125 -8.72 -7.06 14.73
CA VAL A 125 -7.90 -5.90 15.07
C VAL A 125 -8.77 -4.65 15.16
N ILE A 126 -8.29 -3.69 15.91
CA ILE A 126 -8.87 -2.35 15.91
C ILE A 126 -7.90 -1.48 15.13
N VAL A 127 -8.43 -0.82 14.11
CA VAL A 127 -7.62 0.08 13.29
C VAL A 127 -7.81 1.49 13.79
N GLY A 128 -6.72 2.19 13.97
CA GLY A 128 -6.75 3.58 14.40
C GLY A 128 -5.75 4.41 13.62
N ALA A 129 -5.96 5.71 13.68
CA ALA A 129 -5.04 6.68 13.11
C ALA A 129 -4.81 7.79 14.12
N ARG A 130 -3.58 8.26 14.20
CA ARG A 130 -3.22 9.35 15.10
C ARG A 130 -2.28 10.32 14.42
N ILE A 131 -2.55 11.59 14.56
CA ILE A 131 -1.68 12.65 14.09
C ILE A 131 -0.80 13.09 15.23
N SER A 132 0.49 12.95 15.07
CA SER A 132 1.48 13.37 16.05
C SER A 132 2.15 14.65 15.55
N LYS A 133 2.07 15.68 16.36
CA LYS A 133 2.72 16.97 16.05
C LYS A 133 4.22 16.90 16.21
N THR A 134 4.68 16.01 17.06
CA THR A 134 6.12 15.84 17.31
C THR A 134 6.75 14.76 16.45
N GLY A 135 5.94 14.02 15.71
CA GLY A 135 6.42 12.91 14.90
C GLY A 135 6.75 11.66 15.71
N ASN A 136 6.38 11.65 16.99
CA ASN A 136 6.62 10.51 17.84
C ASN A 136 5.47 9.53 17.79
N PHE A 137 5.80 8.25 17.81
CA PHE A 137 4.77 7.21 17.86
C PHE A 137 4.06 7.17 19.22
N MET A 138 4.72 7.58 20.27
CA MET A 138 4.12 7.58 21.60
C MET A 138 3.04 8.66 21.71
N PRO A 139 1.88 8.30 22.27
CA PRO A 139 0.78 9.27 22.42
C PRO A 139 1.17 10.44 23.32
N GLN A 140 0.85 11.62 22.87
CA GLN A 140 1.10 12.85 23.63
C GLN A 140 -0.15 13.71 23.67
N ALA A 141 -0.19 14.61 24.67
CA ALA A 141 -1.27 15.56 24.74
C ALA A 141 -1.19 16.51 23.53
N GLY A 142 -2.32 16.79 22.93
CA GLY A 142 -2.39 17.59 21.72
C GLY A 142 -2.35 16.80 20.44
N ASP A 143 -2.10 15.50 20.52
CA ASP A 143 -2.22 14.63 19.35
C ASP A 143 -3.69 14.46 18.99
N LEU A 144 -3.95 14.29 17.71
CA LEU A 144 -5.31 14.02 17.24
C LEU A 144 -5.43 12.54 16.95
N GLU A 145 -6.52 11.95 17.37
CA GLU A 145 -6.69 10.51 17.18
C GLU A 145 -8.08 10.13 16.73
N GLY A 146 -8.18 9.01 16.07
CA GLY A 146 -9.42 8.40 15.69
C GLY A 146 -9.21 6.91 15.60
N GLU A 147 -10.15 6.16 16.12
CA GLU A 147 -10.05 4.72 16.15
C GLU A 147 -11.41 4.15 15.77
N MET A 148 -11.42 3.03 15.11
CA MET A 148 -12.68 2.38 14.76
C MET A 148 -13.37 1.91 16.03
N PRO A 149 -14.68 2.15 16.13
CA PRO A 149 -15.43 1.77 17.34
C PRO A 149 -15.60 0.26 17.49
N GLN A 150 -15.40 -0.47 16.43
CA GLN A 150 -15.57 -1.91 16.45
C GLN A 150 -14.35 -2.61 15.86
N PRO A 151 -14.02 -3.78 16.37
CA PRO A 151 -12.96 -4.58 15.79
C PRO A 151 -13.35 -5.05 14.40
N VAL A 152 -12.37 -5.20 13.54
CA VAL A 152 -12.53 -5.70 12.18
C VAL A 152 -11.69 -6.95 12.01
N GLU A 153 -12.05 -7.78 11.07
CA GLU A 153 -11.30 -8.99 10.84
C GLU A 153 -10.07 -8.70 9.98
N VAL A 154 -9.03 -9.47 10.21
CA VAL A 154 -7.85 -9.38 9.38
C VAL A 154 -8.21 -9.92 7.99
N GLY A 155 -8.04 -9.10 6.98
CA GLY A 155 -8.52 -9.38 5.64
C GLY A 155 -9.57 -8.37 5.16
N ASP A 156 -10.17 -7.64 6.10
CA ASP A 156 -11.19 -6.67 5.74
C ASP A 156 -10.60 -5.49 4.97
N ARG A 157 -11.39 -5.01 4.03
CA ARG A 157 -11.01 -3.88 3.18
C ARG A 157 -12.14 -2.87 3.11
N GLY A 158 -11.80 -1.67 2.73
CA GLY A 158 -12.79 -0.61 2.63
C GLY A 158 -13.17 -0.01 3.97
N LEU A 159 -12.28 -0.12 4.93
CA LEU A 159 -12.50 0.45 6.26
C LEU A 159 -12.36 1.96 6.20
N VAL A 160 -13.06 2.64 7.10
CA VAL A 160 -12.96 4.10 7.19
C VAL A 160 -12.61 4.48 8.61
N VAL A 161 -11.47 5.11 8.78
CA VAL A 161 -11.01 5.61 10.07
C VAL A 161 -11.03 7.12 10.01
N THR A 162 -11.82 7.74 10.87
CA THR A 162 -11.91 9.20 10.91
C THR A 162 -11.25 9.73 12.18
N ILE A 163 -10.34 10.65 12.02
CA ILE A 163 -9.67 11.32 13.16
C ILE A 163 -10.58 12.44 13.61
N THR A 164 -11.12 12.32 14.80
CA THR A 164 -12.16 13.25 15.31
C THR A 164 -11.86 13.83 16.68
N THR A 165 -10.89 13.31 17.38
CA THR A 165 -10.68 13.64 18.78
C THR A 165 -9.28 14.18 19.03
N GLU A 166 -9.18 15.19 19.86
CA GLU A 166 -7.89 15.66 20.34
C GLU A 166 -7.61 15.04 21.69
N ARG A 167 -6.42 14.50 21.85
CA ARG A 167 -6.01 13.87 23.10
C ARG A 167 -5.56 14.94 24.07
N LYS A 168 -6.14 14.97 25.24
CA LYS A 168 -5.80 15.92 26.30
C LYS A 168 -4.76 15.35 27.24
#